data_f88664a9b56d36c950336a0c202dfc5b
#
_entry.id   f88664a9b56d36c950336a0c202dfc5b
#
_cell.length_a   1.000
_cell.length_b   1.000
_cell.length_c   1.000
_cell.angle_alpha   90.00
_cell.angle_beta   90.00
_cell.angle_gamma   90.00
#
_symmetry.space_group_name_H-M   'P 1'
#
loop_
_entity.id
_entity.type
_entity.pdbx_description
1 polymer ?
#
loop_
_entity_poly.entity_id
_entity_poly.type
_entity_poly.pdbx_seq_one_letter_code
_entity_poly.pdbx_strand_id
1 'polypeptide(L)'
;MRSKFERGIFMNIGHGDKYNILKSKILRSALNHFLEKGYTNTTLKELAKEVEISLGSLTHIFGSKEALVCELVKFVIEYQFEIVSKTLKERGEDKVLLYATEIALQLHLAESSNYMREMYVVSYSMEKSSQVVYNTVASKLEEIFSAYLPNLKEKDFYEKEIAVAGIMRGFMSIPCDKYFTMNRKLKSVIETIFLIFEVPRDKIDAAISFVKEFDFRSMARETIWSMPRYINNKIKKGE
;
A
#
# COMPACT_ATOMS: atom_id res chain seq x y z
N MET A 1 -28.21 -14.79 23.27
CA MET A 1 -29.38 -13.92 23.03
C MET A 1 -28.89 -12.62 22.42
N ARG A 2 -28.99 -12.43 21.09
CA ARG A 2 -28.70 -11.15 20.46
C ARG A 2 -29.76 -10.12 20.86
N SER A 3 -29.36 -8.93 21.27
CA SER A 3 -30.28 -7.90 21.72
C SER A 3 -31.24 -7.49 20.61
N LYS A 4 -32.50 -7.13 20.98
CA LYS A 4 -33.53 -6.60 20.04
C LYS A 4 -33.06 -5.34 19.28
N PHE A 5 -32.05 -4.65 19.80
CA PHE A 5 -31.46 -3.43 19.21
C PHE A 5 -30.64 -3.72 17.95
N GLU A 6 -29.87 -4.83 17.93
CA GLU A 6 -29.09 -5.22 16.75
C GLU A 6 -29.96 -5.71 15.59
N ARG A 7 -31.13 -6.30 15.85
CA ARG A 7 -32.08 -6.72 14.81
C ARG A 7 -32.77 -5.55 14.10
N GLY A 8 -32.99 -4.43 14.79
CA GLY A 8 -33.67 -3.26 14.21
C GLY A 8 -32.80 -2.46 13.22
N ILE A 9 -31.49 -2.43 13.41
CA ILE A 9 -30.54 -1.71 12.53
C ILE A 9 -30.35 -2.45 11.19
N PHE A 10 -30.44 -3.78 11.19
CA PHE A 10 -30.27 -4.61 9.97
C PHE A 10 -31.49 -4.62 9.03
N MET A 11 -32.65 -4.17 9.46
CA MET A 11 -33.87 -4.22 8.63
C MET A 11 -34.00 -3.10 7.58
N ASN A 12 -33.21 -2.03 7.69
CA ASN A 12 -33.29 -0.86 6.77
C ASN A 12 -32.07 -0.66 5.86
N ILE A 13 -31.12 -1.60 5.86
CA ILE A 13 -29.90 -1.50 5.03
C ILE A 13 -30.14 -2.24 3.72
N GLY A 14 -29.95 -1.58 2.57
CA GLY A 14 -30.06 -2.17 1.24
C GLY A 14 -29.10 -3.36 1.02
N HIS A 15 -29.36 -4.24 0.05
CA HIS A 15 -28.51 -5.41 -0.21
C HIS A 15 -27.05 -5.02 -0.51
N GLY A 16 -26.83 -3.90 -1.24
CA GLY A 16 -25.49 -3.36 -1.52
C GLY A 16 -24.74 -2.92 -0.25
N ASP A 17 -25.44 -2.25 0.67
CA ASP A 17 -24.83 -1.78 1.92
C ASP A 17 -24.40 -2.94 2.83
N LYS A 18 -25.22 -4.01 2.89
CA LYS A 18 -24.87 -5.22 3.67
C LYS A 18 -23.61 -5.89 3.12
N TYR A 19 -23.50 -5.97 1.80
CA TYR A 19 -22.34 -6.50 1.12
C TYR A 19 -21.08 -5.67 1.43
N ASN A 20 -21.16 -4.36 1.29
CA ASN A 20 -20.05 -3.43 1.57
C ASN A 20 -19.61 -3.48 3.04
N ILE A 21 -20.55 -3.57 3.98
CA ILE A 21 -20.24 -3.73 5.40
C ILE A 21 -19.49 -5.06 5.64
N LEU A 22 -19.94 -6.15 5.03
CA LEU A 22 -19.29 -7.45 5.18
C LEU A 22 -17.89 -7.46 4.51
N LYS A 23 -17.77 -6.92 3.29
CA LYS A 23 -16.49 -6.75 2.58
C LYS A 23 -15.49 -5.98 3.44
N SER A 24 -15.91 -4.86 4.01
CA SER A 24 -15.08 -4.05 4.91
C SER A 24 -14.65 -4.81 6.17
N LYS A 25 -15.54 -5.58 6.79
CA LYS A 25 -15.19 -6.42 7.97
C LYS A 25 -14.13 -7.46 7.62
N ILE A 26 -14.28 -8.15 6.50
CA ILE A 26 -13.33 -9.18 6.05
C ILE A 26 -11.96 -8.55 5.76
N LEU A 27 -11.90 -7.45 5.02
CA LEU A 27 -10.64 -6.78 4.68
C LEU A 27 -9.91 -6.25 5.92
N ARG A 28 -10.65 -5.71 6.90
CA ARG A 28 -10.06 -5.26 8.17
C ARG A 28 -9.53 -6.43 9.00
N SER A 29 -10.29 -7.53 9.10
CA SER A 29 -9.83 -8.75 9.76
C SER A 29 -8.57 -9.29 9.07
N ALA A 30 -8.56 -9.36 7.74
CA ALA A 30 -7.39 -9.79 6.97
C ALA A 30 -6.17 -8.88 7.22
N LEU A 31 -6.36 -7.55 7.17
CA LEU A 31 -5.29 -6.59 7.47
C LEU A 31 -4.72 -6.80 8.88
N ASN A 32 -5.57 -6.90 9.90
CA ASN A 32 -5.13 -7.12 11.27
C ASN A 32 -4.32 -8.43 11.40
N HIS A 33 -4.84 -9.53 10.87
CA HIS A 33 -4.12 -10.82 10.90
C HIS A 33 -2.79 -10.76 10.15
N PHE A 34 -2.74 -10.09 9.01
CA PHE A 34 -1.49 -9.92 8.26
C PHE A 34 -0.46 -9.08 9.04
N LEU A 35 -0.91 -8.06 9.76
CA LEU A 35 -0.04 -7.22 10.60
C LEU A 35 0.43 -7.93 11.89
N GLU A 36 -0.40 -8.80 12.46
CA GLU A 36 -0.12 -9.48 13.74
C GLU A 36 0.71 -10.75 13.60
N LYS A 37 0.48 -11.54 12.55
CA LYS A 37 1.12 -12.86 12.38
C LYS A 37 1.61 -13.16 10.95
N GLY A 38 1.50 -12.20 10.05
CA GLY A 38 1.97 -12.30 8.66
C GLY A 38 0.97 -12.97 7.72
N TYR A 39 1.26 -12.81 6.42
CA TYR A 39 0.47 -13.44 5.35
C TYR A 39 0.51 -14.97 5.44
N THR A 40 1.70 -15.54 5.58
CA THR A 40 1.90 -17.00 5.58
C THR A 40 1.07 -17.70 6.64
N ASN A 41 1.04 -17.17 7.88
CA ASN A 41 0.35 -17.77 9.02
C ASN A 41 -1.15 -17.42 9.12
N THR A 42 -1.68 -16.61 8.20
CA THR A 42 -3.11 -16.28 8.18
C THR A 42 -3.87 -17.22 7.26
N THR A 43 -4.98 -17.76 7.71
CA THR A 43 -5.85 -18.64 6.93
C THR A 43 -7.23 -18.04 6.70
N LEU A 44 -7.85 -18.35 5.54
CA LEU A 44 -9.22 -17.93 5.24
C LEU A 44 -10.24 -18.48 6.27
N LYS A 45 -9.96 -19.65 6.85
CA LYS A 45 -10.83 -20.27 7.86
C LYS A 45 -10.87 -19.44 9.15
N GLU A 46 -9.74 -18.92 9.60
CA GLU A 46 -9.67 -18.05 10.78
C GLU A 46 -10.39 -16.72 10.52
N LEU A 47 -10.16 -16.12 9.36
CA LEU A 47 -10.85 -14.88 8.97
C LEU A 47 -12.37 -15.06 8.92
N ALA A 48 -12.85 -16.16 8.31
CA ALA A 48 -14.26 -16.46 8.24
C ALA A 48 -14.89 -16.64 9.65
N LYS A 49 -14.16 -17.33 10.54
CA LYS A 49 -14.58 -17.52 11.94
C LYS A 49 -14.69 -16.19 12.68
N GLU A 50 -13.70 -15.30 12.55
CA GLU A 50 -13.68 -14.00 13.23
C GLU A 50 -14.84 -13.09 12.80
N VAL A 51 -15.14 -13.06 11.48
CA VAL A 51 -16.25 -12.25 10.96
C VAL A 51 -17.61 -12.96 11.02
N GLU A 52 -17.66 -14.15 11.64
CA GLU A 52 -18.87 -14.94 11.87
C GLU A 52 -19.61 -15.37 10.59
N ILE A 53 -18.85 -15.76 9.55
CA ILE A 53 -19.41 -16.32 8.31
C ILE A 53 -18.83 -17.71 8.00
N SER A 54 -19.45 -18.42 7.05
CA SER A 54 -18.89 -19.68 6.55
C SER A 54 -17.65 -19.43 5.68
N LEU A 55 -16.71 -20.39 5.63
CA LEU A 55 -15.58 -20.34 4.71
C LEU A 55 -16.06 -20.24 3.24
N GLY A 56 -17.16 -20.96 2.91
CA GLY A 56 -17.77 -20.88 1.57
C GLY A 56 -18.25 -19.47 1.23
N SER A 57 -18.87 -18.74 2.18
CA SER A 57 -19.28 -17.36 1.99
C SER A 57 -18.09 -16.44 1.76
N LEU A 58 -17.00 -16.58 2.51
CA LEU A 58 -15.79 -15.80 2.33
C LEU A 58 -15.15 -16.08 0.96
N THR A 59 -15.04 -17.35 0.59
CA THR A 59 -14.49 -17.77 -0.71
C THR A 59 -15.38 -17.32 -1.86
N HIS A 60 -16.70 -17.27 -1.70
CA HIS A 60 -17.60 -16.70 -2.71
C HIS A 60 -17.35 -15.21 -2.95
N ILE A 61 -17.03 -14.44 -1.90
CA ILE A 61 -16.78 -12.98 -2.00
C ILE A 61 -15.41 -12.67 -2.60
N PHE A 62 -14.35 -13.35 -2.17
CA PHE A 62 -12.96 -13.01 -2.52
C PHE A 62 -12.25 -14.07 -3.37
N GLY A 63 -12.70 -15.31 -3.36
CA GLY A 63 -12.05 -16.43 -4.06
C GLY A 63 -10.83 -16.98 -3.33
N SER A 64 -9.84 -16.15 -3.01
CA SER A 64 -8.57 -16.58 -2.45
C SER A 64 -7.98 -15.58 -1.44
N LYS A 65 -6.96 -16.02 -0.68
CA LYS A 65 -6.19 -15.15 0.20
C LYS A 65 -5.40 -14.10 -0.59
N GLU A 66 -4.92 -14.45 -1.79
CA GLU A 66 -4.27 -13.50 -2.71
C GLU A 66 -5.23 -12.39 -3.15
N ALA A 67 -6.49 -12.69 -3.41
CA ALA A 67 -7.47 -11.68 -3.77
C ALA A 67 -7.72 -10.67 -2.64
N LEU A 68 -7.65 -11.10 -1.37
CA LEU A 68 -7.65 -10.19 -0.23
C LEU A 68 -6.44 -9.24 -0.25
N VAL A 69 -5.25 -9.76 -0.59
CA VAL A 69 -4.04 -8.93 -0.75
C VAL A 69 -4.24 -7.94 -1.89
N CYS A 70 -4.77 -8.37 -3.04
CA CYS A 70 -5.02 -7.48 -4.19
C CYS A 70 -5.92 -6.30 -3.83
N GLU A 71 -7.00 -6.55 -3.08
CA GLU A 71 -7.89 -5.47 -2.61
C GLU A 71 -7.18 -4.55 -1.60
N LEU A 72 -6.43 -5.11 -0.65
CA LEU A 72 -5.70 -4.31 0.33
C LEU A 72 -4.61 -3.45 -0.31
N VAL A 73 -3.89 -3.98 -1.30
CA VAL A 73 -2.81 -3.26 -2.01
C VAL A 73 -3.33 -1.98 -2.66
N LYS A 74 -4.52 -2.00 -3.28
CA LYS A 74 -5.14 -0.80 -3.86
C LYS A 74 -5.31 0.28 -2.80
N PHE A 75 -5.97 -0.04 -1.68
CA PHE A 75 -6.18 0.90 -0.59
C PHE A 75 -4.88 1.40 0.03
N VAL A 76 -3.89 0.53 0.17
CA VAL A 76 -2.58 0.89 0.74
C VAL A 76 -1.87 1.90 -0.15
N ILE A 77 -1.76 1.66 -1.46
CA ILE A 77 -1.11 2.57 -2.40
C ILE A 77 -1.83 3.92 -2.42
N GLU A 78 -3.15 3.93 -2.60
CA GLU A 78 -3.93 5.17 -2.61
C GLU A 78 -3.75 5.97 -1.32
N TYR A 79 -3.81 5.29 -0.18
CA TYR A 79 -3.69 5.96 1.11
C TYR A 79 -2.29 6.54 1.35
N GLN A 80 -1.25 5.85 0.93
CA GLN A 80 0.13 6.35 1.04
C GLN A 80 0.32 7.62 0.22
N PHE A 81 -0.13 7.64 -1.02
CA PHE A 81 -0.11 8.86 -1.85
C PHE A 81 -0.95 10.00 -1.23
N GLU A 82 -2.12 9.69 -0.67
CA GLU A 82 -2.98 10.69 -0.01
C GLU A 82 -2.28 11.29 1.22
N ILE A 83 -1.67 10.46 2.09
CA ILE A 83 -0.92 10.92 3.25
C ILE A 83 0.23 11.82 2.84
N VAL A 84 1.04 11.38 1.87
CA VAL A 84 2.20 12.14 1.41
C VAL A 84 1.78 13.46 0.78
N SER A 85 0.79 13.45 -0.11
CA SER A 85 0.26 14.68 -0.73
C SER A 85 -0.23 15.67 0.34
N LYS A 86 -0.95 15.18 1.35
CA LYS A 86 -1.43 16.01 2.45
C LYS A 86 -0.27 16.59 3.28
N THR A 87 0.75 15.78 3.56
CA THR A 87 1.94 16.21 4.31
C THR A 87 2.74 17.29 3.56
N LEU A 88 2.78 17.21 2.23
CA LEU A 88 3.56 18.13 1.39
C LEU A 88 2.78 19.35 0.91
N LYS A 89 1.47 19.42 1.14
CA LYS A 89 0.60 20.49 0.63
C LYS A 89 1.09 21.91 0.92
N GLU A 90 1.72 22.11 2.08
CA GLU A 90 2.26 23.42 2.50
C GLU A 90 3.69 23.67 2.02
N ARG A 91 4.37 22.66 1.46
CA ARG A 91 5.79 22.74 1.02
C ARG A 91 5.99 22.87 -0.48
N GLY A 92 4.89 22.98 -1.25
CA GLY A 92 4.91 23.03 -2.71
C GLY A 92 4.62 21.67 -3.35
N GLU A 93 4.15 21.69 -4.59
CA GLU A 93 3.69 20.50 -5.33
C GLU A 93 4.78 19.91 -6.24
N ASP A 94 6.03 19.80 -5.77
CA ASP A 94 7.07 19.09 -6.54
C ASP A 94 6.78 17.59 -6.53
N LYS A 95 6.34 17.09 -7.68
CA LYS A 95 5.92 15.69 -7.86
C LYS A 95 7.06 14.69 -7.65
N VAL A 96 8.31 15.08 -7.92
CA VAL A 96 9.50 14.25 -7.69
C VAL A 96 9.75 14.10 -6.20
N LEU A 97 9.62 15.21 -5.42
CA LEU A 97 9.73 15.16 -3.96
C LEU A 97 8.58 14.36 -3.33
N LEU A 98 7.37 14.46 -3.88
CA LEU A 98 6.23 13.65 -3.46
C LEU A 98 6.54 12.16 -3.62
N TYR A 99 7.03 11.74 -4.79
CA TYR A 99 7.33 10.33 -5.03
C TYR A 99 8.51 9.83 -4.19
N ALA A 100 9.55 10.66 -3.99
CA ALA A 100 10.64 10.32 -3.07
C ALA A 100 10.14 10.10 -1.63
N THR A 101 9.20 10.93 -1.19
CA THR A 101 8.59 10.83 0.14
C THR A 101 7.71 9.57 0.26
N GLU A 102 7.00 9.22 -0.80
CA GLU A 102 6.19 8.00 -0.88
C GLU A 102 7.08 6.75 -0.81
N ILE A 103 8.16 6.68 -1.60
CA ILE A 103 9.17 5.61 -1.52
C ILE A 103 9.72 5.49 -0.09
N ALA A 104 10.07 6.63 0.53
CA ALA A 104 10.61 6.64 1.88
C ALA A 104 9.61 6.11 2.91
N LEU A 105 8.33 6.49 2.79
CA LEU A 105 7.26 5.96 3.63
C LEU A 105 7.10 4.44 3.47
N GLN A 106 7.06 3.92 2.24
CA GLN A 106 6.98 2.48 1.98
C GLN A 106 8.14 1.70 2.62
N LEU A 107 9.37 2.19 2.46
CA LEU A 107 10.54 1.54 3.05
C LEU A 107 10.48 1.52 4.57
N HIS A 108 10.02 2.59 5.21
CA HIS A 108 9.86 2.64 6.67
C HIS A 108 8.71 1.75 7.15
N LEU A 109 7.61 1.67 6.39
CA LEU A 109 6.53 0.73 6.65
C LEU A 109 7.05 -0.72 6.60
N ALA A 110 7.78 -1.10 5.55
CA ALA A 110 8.37 -2.43 5.44
C ALA A 110 9.36 -2.76 6.58
N GLU A 111 10.06 -1.75 7.13
CA GLU A 111 10.99 -1.92 8.27
C GLU A 111 10.28 -1.91 9.63
N SER A 112 9.00 -1.55 9.71
CA SER A 112 8.28 -1.45 10.99
C SER A 112 8.11 -2.79 11.70
N SER A 113 8.01 -3.89 10.97
CA SER A 113 7.97 -5.26 11.50
C SER A 113 8.30 -6.30 10.41
N ASN A 114 8.64 -7.53 10.84
CA ASN A 114 8.83 -8.64 9.91
C ASN A 114 7.55 -8.97 9.13
N TYR A 115 6.38 -8.81 9.75
CA TYR A 115 5.09 -9.07 9.10
C TYR A 115 4.74 -8.00 8.06
N MET A 116 5.05 -6.73 8.33
CA MET A 116 4.92 -5.68 7.33
C MET A 116 5.87 -5.90 6.16
N ARG A 117 7.12 -6.28 6.43
CA ARG A 117 8.07 -6.65 5.37
C ARG A 117 7.54 -7.80 4.52
N GLU A 118 7.03 -8.86 5.16
CA GLU A 118 6.40 -9.99 4.45
C GLU A 118 5.26 -9.50 3.55
N MET A 119 4.37 -8.64 4.06
CA MET A 119 3.25 -8.11 3.28
C MET A 119 3.71 -7.35 2.03
N TYR A 120 4.71 -6.48 2.15
CA TYR A 120 5.27 -5.77 0.99
C TYR A 120 5.89 -6.75 0.00
N VAL A 121 6.75 -7.66 0.46
CA VAL A 121 7.41 -8.66 -0.41
C VAL A 121 6.37 -9.53 -1.12
N VAL A 122 5.34 -10.00 -0.42
CA VAL A 122 4.24 -10.77 -1.01
C VAL A 122 3.50 -9.95 -2.07
N SER A 123 3.16 -8.70 -1.78
CA SER A 123 2.42 -7.81 -2.70
C SER A 123 3.17 -7.59 -4.01
N TYR A 124 4.49 -7.50 -3.96
CA TYR A 124 5.35 -7.33 -5.14
C TYR A 124 5.79 -8.66 -5.80
N SER A 125 5.46 -9.84 -5.23
CA SER A 125 5.94 -11.13 -5.72
C SER A 125 4.85 -12.03 -6.30
N MET A 126 3.61 -11.94 -5.80
CA MET A 126 2.51 -12.78 -6.27
C MET A 126 1.96 -12.20 -7.56
N GLU A 127 1.59 -13.07 -8.51
CA GLU A 127 1.21 -12.70 -9.88
C GLU A 127 0.10 -11.65 -9.92
N LYS A 128 -1.01 -11.89 -9.21
CA LYS A 128 -2.15 -10.97 -9.26
C LYS A 128 -1.92 -9.68 -8.49
N SER A 129 -1.27 -9.74 -7.33
CA SER A 129 -1.04 -8.54 -6.53
C SER A 129 0.03 -7.63 -7.14
N SER A 130 1.09 -8.18 -7.73
CA SER A 130 2.08 -7.38 -8.47
C SER A 130 1.46 -6.70 -9.69
N GLN A 131 0.55 -7.37 -10.40
CA GLN A 131 -0.21 -6.78 -11.49
C GLN A 131 -1.08 -5.60 -11.02
N VAL A 132 -1.67 -5.71 -9.83
CA VAL A 132 -2.41 -4.59 -9.21
C VAL A 132 -1.48 -3.42 -8.91
N VAL A 133 -0.28 -3.67 -8.36
CA VAL A 133 0.74 -2.63 -8.14
C VAL A 133 1.05 -1.91 -9.46
N TYR A 134 1.43 -2.66 -10.50
CA TYR A 134 1.82 -2.09 -11.79
C TYR A 134 0.73 -1.21 -12.39
N ASN A 135 -0.51 -1.70 -12.43
CA ASN A 135 -1.64 -0.95 -12.98
C ASN A 135 -1.99 0.30 -12.15
N THR A 136 -1.86 0.22 -10.82
CA THR A 136 -2.24 1.33 -9.94
C THR A 136 -1.19 2.44 -9.96
N VAL A 137 0.10 2.10 -10.12
CA VAL A 137 1.20 3.06 -10.02
C VAL A 137 1.57 3.66 -11.37
N ALA A 138 1.43 2.93 -12.49
CA ALA A 138 1.85 3.38 -13.82
C ALA A 138 1.30 4.76 -14.20
N SER A 139 0.02 5.01 -14.00
CA SER A 139 -0.61 6.32 -14.29
C SER A 139 -0.06 7.45 -13.42
N LYS A 140 0.28 7.14 -12.16
CA LYS A 140 0.92 8.11 -11.25
C LYS A 140 2.35 8.43 -11.69
N LEU A 141 3.09 7.43 -12.18
CA LEU A 141 4.44 7.64 -12.71
C LEU A 141 4.43 8.51 -13.97
N GLU A 142 3.48 8.30 -14.88
CA GLU A 142 3.28 9.18 -16.03
C GLU A 142 3.02 10.62 -15.58
N GLU A 143 2.11 10.82 -14.63
CA GLU A 143 1.83 12.15 -14.08
C GLU A 143 3.05 12.82 -13.46
N ILE A 144 3.90 12.06 -12.77
CA ILE A 144 5.09 12.57 -12.07
C ILE A 144 6.25 12.86 -13.04
N PHE A 145 6.52 11.94 -13.97
CA PHE A 145 7.75 11.94 -14.75
C PHE A 145 7.59 12.31 -16.23
N SER A 146 6.39 12.63 -16.71
CA SER A 146 6.17 13.04 -18.11
C SER A 146 6.99 14.26 -18.52
N ALA A 147 7.32 15.16 -17.59
CA ALA A 147 8.17 16.31 -17.87
C ALA A 147 9.63 15.93 -18.22
N TYR A 148 10.13 14.81 -17.71
CA TYR A 148 11.46 14.27 -18.00
C TYR A 148 11.44 13.33 -19.22
N LEU A 149 10.31 12.66 -19.45
CA LEU A 149 10.12 11.64 -20.49
C LEU A 149 8.91 11.97 -21.39
N PRO A 150 8.91 13.12 -22.09
CA PRO A 150 7.72 13.65 -22.78
C PRO A 150 7.23 12.79 -23.95
N ASN A 151 8.08 11.90 -24.47
CA ASN A 151 7.74 11.02 -25.58
C ASN A 151 7.15 9.67 -25.15
N LEU A 152 7.19 9.36 -23.85
CA LEU A 152 6.64 8.11 -23.30
C LEU A 152 5.13 8.24 -23.07
N LYS A 153 4.46 7.09 -23.12
CA LYS A 153 3.03 6.92 -22.89
C LYS A 153 2.80 6.00 -21.69
N GLU A 154 1.57 5.90 -21.22
CA GLU A 154 1.17 5.06 -20.09
C GLU A 154 1.76 3.63 -20.14
N LYS A 155 1.77 2.98 -21.33
CA LYS A 155 2.37 1.66 -21.51
C LYS A 155 3.87 1.61 -21.22
N ASP A 156 4.59 2.68 -21.56
CA ASP A 156 6.04 2.76 -21.34
C ASP A 156 6.32 2.98 -19.83
N PHE A 157 5.47 3.75 -19.16
CA PHE A 157 5.50 3.90 -17.70
C PHE A 157 5.12 2.62 -16.98
N TYR A 158 4.19 1.82 -17.52
CA TYR A 158 3.89 0.49 -17.01
C TYR A 158 5.12 -0.44 -17.07
N GLU A 159 5.87 -0.45 -18.17
CA GLU A 159 7.12 -1.21 -18.28
C GLU A 159 8.18 -0.74 -17.28
N LYS A 160 8.31 0.58 -17.08
CA LYS A 160 9.21 1.15 -16.06
C LYS A 160 8.78 0.76 -14.64
N GLU A 161 7.46 0.70 -14.37
CA GLU A 161 6.96 0.27 -13.06
C GLU A 161 7.32 -1.19 -12.74
N ILE A 162 7.35 -2.09 -13.73
CA ILE A 162 7.82 -3.47 -13.51
C ILE A 162 9.27 -3.46 -12.98
N ALA A 163 10.14 -2.60 -13.52
CA ALA A 163 11.51 -2.47 -13.04
C ALA A 163 11.57 -1.85 -11.64
N VAL A 164 10.81 -0.78 -11.40
CA VAL A 164 10.71 -0.12 -10.09
C VAL A 164 10.21 -1.08 -9.02
N ALA A 165 9.15 -1.83 -9.30
CA ALA A 165 8.61 -2.85 -8.39
C ALA A 165 9.64 -3.94 -8.07
N GLY A 166 10.46 -4.33 -9.05
CA GLY A 166 11.58 -5.26 -8.84
C GLY A 166 12.64 -4.70 -7.87
N ILE A 167 12.99 -3.43 -8.03
CA ILE A 167 13.90 -2.71 -7.13
C ILE A 167 13.30 -2.63 -5.72
N MET A 168 12.08 -2.13 -5.60
CA MET A 168 11.39 -2.01 -4.31
C MET A 168 11.33 -3.35 -3.57
N ARG A 169 10.88 -4.41 -4.24
CA ARG A 169 10.86 -5.77 -3.68
C ARG A 169 12.23 -6.22 -3.21
N GLY A 170 13.26 -6.03 -4.03
CA GLY A 170 14.64 -6.43 -3.70
C GLY A 170 15.13 -5.75 -2.42
N PHE A 171 14.98 -4.44 -2.33
CA PHE A 171 15.42 -3.68 -1.16
C PHE A 171 14.56 -3.92 0.09
N MET A 172 13.25 -4.11 -0.06
CA MET A 172 12.35 -4.40 1.06
C MET A 172 12.59 -5.80 1.65
N SER A 173 13.01 -6.76 0.83
CA SER A 173 13.27 -8.14 1.31
C SER A 173 14.43 -8.23 2.29
N ILE A 174 15.36 -7.28 2.26
CA ILE A 174 16.55 -7.26 3.11
C ILE A 174 16.33 -6.29 4.28
N PRO A 175 16.29 -6.75 5.54
CA PRO A 175 16.17 -5.87 6.70
C PRO A 175 17.38 -4.95 6.84
N CYS A 176 17.15 -3.77 7.42
CA CYS A 176 18.25 -2.89 7.81
C CYS A 176 19.08 -3.50 8.94
N ASP A 177 20.40 -3.28 8.87
CA ASP A 177 21.35 -3.67 9.89
C ASP A 177 22.42 -2.58 10.10
N LYS A 178 23.50 -2.90 10.83
CA LYS A 178 24.61 -1.97 11.12
C LYS A 178 25.40 -1.56 9.86
N TYR A 179 25.40 -2.36 8.80
CA TYR A 179 26.10 -2.08 7.53
C TYR A 179 25.18 -1.52 6.47
N PHE A 180 23.92 -1.96 6.48
CA PHE A 180 22.88 -1.54 5.54
C PHE A 180 21.79 -0.75 6.29
N THR A 181 22.13 0.47 6.69
CA THR A 181 21.22 1.35 7.45
C THR A 181 20.09 1.87 6.59
N MET A 182 19.00 2.33 7.22
CA MET A 182 17.86 2.95 6.52
C MET A 182 18.31 4.11 5.61
N ASN A 183 19.24 4.96 6.05
CA ASN A 183 19.73 6.05 5.22
C ASN A 183 20.43 5.56 3.95
N ARG A 184 21.18 4.46 4.04
CA ARG A 184 21.83 3.84 2.86
C ARG A 184 20.79 3.22 1.93
N LYS A 185 19.79 2.53 2.50
CA LYS A 185 18.67 1.93 1.75
C LYS A 185 17.90 3.01 0.99
N LEU A 186 17.47 4.06 1.67
CA LEU A 186 16.76 5.20 1.07
C LEU A 186 17.56 5.82 -0.08
N LYS A 187 18.84 6.16 0.17
CA LYS A 187 19.69 6.72 -0.86
C LYS A 187 19.75 5.82 -2.09
N SER A 188 20.08 4.54 -1.90
CA SER A 188 20.24 3.59 -3.01
C SER A 188 18.94 3.41 -3.80
N VAL A 189 17.80 3.30 -3.12
CA VAL A 189 16.50 3.11 -3.79
C VAL A 189 16.09 4.34 -4.58
N ILE A 190 16.11 5.53 -3.97
CA ILE A 190 15.72 6.79 -4.63
C ILE A 190 16.65 7.05 -5.83
N GLU A 191 17.96 6.92 -5.64
CA GLU A 191 18.94 7.12 -6.68
C GLU A 191 18.72 6.17 -7.87
N THR A 192 18.52 4.88 -7.62
CA THR A 192 18.32 3.88 -8.67
C THR A 192 17.01 4.09 -9.41
N ILE A 193 15.90 4.34 -8.70
CA ILE A 193 14.59 4.54 -9.31
C ILE A 193 14.57 5.83 -10.14
N PHE A 194 15.12 6.92 -9.63
CA PHE A 194 15.08 8.21 -10.33
C PHE A 194 15.95 8.22 -11.59
N LEU A 195 17.02 7.42 -11.63
CA LEU A 195 17.80 7.21 -12.86
C LEU A 195 16.99 6.51 -13.96
N ILE A 196 16.05 5.61 -13.63
CA ILE A 196 15.14 4.99 -14.60
C ILE A 196 14.27 6.05 -15.31
N PHE A 197 13.91 7.12 -14.60
CA PHE A 197 13.09 8.22 -15.11
C PHE A 197 13.92 9.42 -15.61
N GLU A 198 15.23 9.26 -15.76
CA GLU A 198 16.13 10.29 -16.28
C GLU A 198 16.08 11.60 -15.49
N VAL A 199 15.78 11.53 -14.19
CA VAL A 199 15.78 12.70 -13.31
C VAL A 199 17.20 13.23 -13.17
N PRO A 200 17.43 14.56 -13.34
CA PRO A 200 18.75 15.16 -13.19
C PRO A 200 19.39 14.92 -11.82
N ARG A 201 20.71 14.77 -11.79
CA ARG A 201 21.46 14.42 -10.58
C ARG A 201 21.22 15.37 -9.41
N ASP A 202 21.18 16.66 -9.66
CA ASP A 202 20.90 17.69 -8.65
C ASP A 202 19.53 17.53 -8.02
N LYS A 203 18.51 17.11 -8.80
CA LYS A 203 17.16 16.82 -8.32
C LYS A 203 17.13 15.53 -7.49
N ILE A 204 17.88 14.50 -7.89
CA ILE A 204 18.03 13.28 -7.11
C ILE A 204 18.65 13.59 -5.74
N ASP A 205 19.74 14.34 -5.71
CA ASP A 205 20.43 14.71 -4.48
C ASP A 205 19.55 15.60 -3.58
N ALA A 206 18.77 16.51 -4.16
CA ALA A 206 17.77 17.31 -3.46
C ALA A 206 16.68 16.42 -2.84
N ALA A 207 16.15 15.45 -3.58
CA ALA A 207 15.13 14.52 -3.09
C ALA A 207 15.65 13.65 -1.93
N ILE A 208 16.88 13.12 -2.04
CA ILE A 208 17.53 12.35 -0.97
C ILE A 208 17.75 13.20 0.29
N SER A 209 18.05 14.48 0.13
CA SER A 209 18.21 15.41 1.25
C SER A 209 16.87 15.74 1.89
N PHE A 210 15.86 16.00 1.06
CA PHE A 210 14.53 16.37 1.47
C PHE A 210 13.85 15.28 2.33
N VAL A 211 13.92 14.01 1.93
CA VAL A 211 13.28 12.94 2.70
C VAL A 211 13.87 12.76 4.11
N LYS A 212 15.07 13.26 4.37
CA LYS A 212 15.69 13.19 5.71
C LYS A 212 15.09 14.16 6.73
N GLU A 213 14.28 15.13 6.25
CA GLU A 213 13.64 16.12 7.11
C GLU A 213 12.40 15.57 7.85
N PHE A 214 11.93 14.38 7.48
CA PHE A 214 10.68 13.80 7.99
C PHE A 214 10.91 12.71 9.03
N ASP A 215 10.03 12.66 10.03
CA ASP A 215 9.94 11.53 10.97
C ASP A 215 9.06 10.41 10.36
N PHE A 216 9.63 9.65 9.44
CA PHE A 216 8.93 8.52 8.82
C PHE A 216 8.55 7.41 9.80
N ARG A 217 9.20 7.30 10.96
CA ARG A 217 8.81 6.29 11.97
C ARG A 217 7.45 6.63 12.56
N SER A 218 7.24 7.90 12.89
CA SER A 218 5.93 8.37 13.34
C SER A 218 4.89 8.31 12.24
N MET A 219 5.23 8.73 11.02
CA MET A 219 4.34 8.66 9.85
C MET A 219 3.91 7.21 9.54
N ALA A 220 4.83 6.26 9.57
CA ALA A 220 4.53 4.84 9.35
C ALA A 220 3.59 4.28 10.44
N ARG A 221 3.83 4.59 11.72
CA ARG A 221 2.93 4.17 12.81
C ARG A 221 1.52 4.74 12.65
N GLU A 222 1.40 6.02 12.32
CA GLU A 222 0.11 6.66 12.07
C GLU A 222 -0.60 6.03 10.87
N THR A 223 0.12 5.77 9.79
CA THR A 223 -0.40 5.10 8.59
C THR A 223 -0.98 3.73 8.94
N ILE A 224 -0.23 2.89 9.66
CA ILE A 224 -0.69 1.55 10.08
C ILE A 224 -1.94 1.66 10.95
N TRP A 225 -1.93 2.55 11.94
CA TRP A 225 -3.05 2.71 12.87
C TRP A 225 -4.33 3.21 12.20
N SER A 226 -4.22 4.10 11.22
CA SER A 226 -5.37 4.72 10.55
C SER A 226 -5.89 3.93 9.34
N MET A 227 -5.11 3.00 8.78
CA MET A 227 -5.46 2.20 7.61
C MET A 227 -6.82 1.47 7.72
N PRO A 228 -7.18 0.80 8.84
CA PRO A 228 -8.47 0.13 8.96
C PRO A 228 -9.66 1.09 8.83
N ARG A 229 -9.51 2.32 9.34
CA ARG A 229 -10.52 3.37 9.22
C ARG A 229 -10.63 3.89 7.79
N TYR A 230 -9.50 4.07 7.12
CA TYR A 230 -9.45 4.48 5.71
C TYR A 230 -10.19 3.50 4.81
N ILE A 231 -9.86 2.21 4.89
CA ILE A 231 -10.53 1.13 4.13
C ILE A 231 -12.04 1.15 4.35
N ASN A 232 -12.47 1.26 5.61
CA ASN A 232 -13.89 1.29 5.94
C ASN A 232 -14.62 2.49 5.31
N ASN A 233 -13.98 3.66 5.28
CA ASN A 233 -14.56 4.87 4.71
C ASN A 233 -14.66 4.78 3.18
N LYS A 234 -13.64 4.26 2.51
CA LYS A 234 -13.61 4.06 1.05
C LYS A 234 -14.70 3.10 0.59
N ILE A 235 -14.79 1.93 1.22
CA ILE A 235 -15.81 0.92 0.87
C ILE A 235 -17.23 1.46 1.09
N LYS A 236 -17.48 2.26 2.14
CA LYS A 236 -18.78 2.88 2.38
C LYS A 236 -19.19 3.89 1.31
N LYS A 237 -18.20 4.55 0.68
CA LYS A 237 -18.44 5.49 -0.42
C LYS A 237 -18.61 4.79 -1.77
N GLY A 238 -18.38 3.48 -1.85
CA GLY A 238 -18.44 2.71 -3.09
C GLY A 238 -17.20 2.87 -3.98
N GLU A 239 -16.09 3.28 -3.39
CA GLU A 239 -14.78 3.47 -4.04
C GLU A 239 -13.91 2.21 -3.91
#